data_5175fbeba21099ff109261b371605e49
#
_entry.id   5175fbeba21099ff109261b371605e49
#
_cell.length_a   1.000
_cell.length_b   1.000
_cell.length_c   1.000
_cell.angle_alpha   90.00
_cell.angle_beta   90.00
_cell.angle_gamma   90.00
#
_symmetry.space_group_name_H-M   'P 1'
#
loop_
_entity.id
_entity.type
_entity.pdbx_description
1 polymer ?
#
loop_
_entity_poly.entity_id
_entity_poly.type
_entity_poly.pdbx_seq_one_letter_code
_entity_poly.pdbx_strand_id
1 'polypeptide(L)'
;MRGVQAARGTPLNAQDPSAAGEPARPRRVGLLLGVAVFVLAADVISKAIVVARMADHAPIRLLGGLLTITLTRNGGAAFSIGTSMTIVFTAIAVGVIVYILRAARNLRSIGWAITLGLLLGGATGNLLDRIFRAPGPFQGHVVDWIQLPDWPVFNLADASIVCAGVLVVLLALRGIRLDGTRPVPEASSPQPDPSEPDHHTSDPDYPKPEYPESQSAVPSPADSADRVADEADDRSG
;
A
#
# COMPACT_ATOMS: atom_id res chain seq x y z
N MET A 1 -37.64 37.26 -57.93
CA MET A 1 -37.06 35.94 -57.60
C MET A 1 -35.98 36.15 -56.56
N ARG A 2 -36.22 35.84 -55.32
CA ARG A 2 -35.24 35.97 -54.19
C ARG A 2 -34.67 34.58 -53.92
N GLY A 3 -33.37 34.43 -54.19
CA GLY A 3 -32.63 33.21 -53.88
C GLY A 3 -32.38 33.10 -52.38
N VAL A 4 -32.86 32.01 -51.77
CA VAL A 4 -32.58 31.65 -50.40
C VAL A 4 -31.24 30.92 -50.39
N GLN A 5 -30.21 31.54 -49.79
CA GLN A 5 -28.95 30.87 -49.47
C GLN A 5 -29.15 29.99 -48.25
N ALA A 6 -29.07 28.68 -48.45
CA ALA A 6 -29.00 27.72 -47.36
C ALA A 6 -27.64 27.80 -46.65
N ALA A 7 -27.65 28.17 -45.38
CA ALA A 7 -26.50 28.07 -44.50
C ALA A 7 -26.13 26.59 -44.31
N ARG A 8 -24.96 26.21 -44.84
CA ARG A 8 -24.35 24.90 -44.57
C ARG A 8 -23.88 24.91 -43.13
N GLY A 9 -24.62 24.17 -42.28
CA GLY A 9 -24.17 23.84 -40.94
C GLY A 9 -22.86 23.04 -40.99
N THR A 10 -21.85 23.54 -40.37
CA THR A 10 -20.57 22.84 -40.15
C THR A 10 -20.87 21.64 -39.24
N PRO A 11 -20.48 20.40 -39.59
CA PRO A 11 -20.65 19.28 -38.67
C PRO A 11 -19.68 19.45 -37.47
N LEU A 12 -20.25 19.72 -36.30
CA LEU A 12 -19.58 19.68 -35.02
C LEU A 12 -19.31 18.23 -34.60
N ASN A 13 -18.46 17.53 -35.32
CA ASN A 13 -17.95 16.23 -34.86
C ASN A 13 -16.53 16.00 -35.37
N ALA A 14 -15.61 16.95 -35.10
CA ALA A 14 -14.21 16.65 -35.00
C ALA A 14 -14.02 16.02 -33.60
N GLN A 15 -14.13 14.70 -33.51
CA GLN A 15 -13.65 13.95 -32.35
C GLN A 15 -12.17 14.31 -32.19
N ASP A 16 -11.88 15.06 -31.14
CA ASP A 16 -10.54 15.45 -30.76
C ASP A 16 -9.72 14.16 -30.54
N PRO A 17 -8.68 13.85 -31.34
CA PRO A 17 -7.92 12.61 -31.19
C PRO A 17 -7.15 12.54 -29.85
N SER A 18 -7.07 13.64 -29.12
CA SER A 18 -6.44 13.72 -27.82
C SER A 18 -7.29 13.18 -26.67
N ALA A 19 -8.57 12.85 -26.91
CA ALA A 19 -9.45 12.21 -25.92
C ALA A 19 -9.32 10.67 -25.87
N ALA A 20 -8.44 10.07 -26.67
CA ALA A 20 -8.11 8.65 -26.55
C ALA A 20 -7.33 8.47 -25.24
N GLY A 21 -8.03 8.19 -24.13
CA GLY A 21 -7.45 7.88 -22.84
C GLY A 21 -6.37 6.80 -22.96
N GLU A 22 -5.21 6.99 -22.33
CA GLU A 22 -4.12 6.02 -22.35
C GLU A 22 -4.66 4.62 -22.05
N PRO A 23 -4.28 3.59 -22.82
CA PRO A 23 -4.77 2.23 -22.60
C PRO A 23 -4.44 1.78 -21.19
N ALA A 24 -5.46 1.36 -20.45
CA ALA A 24 -5.31 0.97 -19.06
C ALA A 24 -4.30 -0.17 -18.93
N ARG A 25 -3.21 0.06 -18.20
CA ARG A 25 -2.13 -0.93 -17.99
C ARG A 25 -2.71 -2.25 -17.45
N PRO A 26 -2.22 -3.42 -17.91
CA PRO A 26 -2.73 -4.72 -17.48
C PRO A 26 -2.49 -4.94 -15.99
N ARG A 27 -3.42 -5.64 -15.33
CA ARG A 27 -3.28 -6.03 -13.92
C ARG A 27 -2.12 -7.01 -13.74
N ARG A 28 -1.31 -6.81 -12.69
CA ARG A 28 -0.12 -7.62 -12.41
C ARG A 28 -0.32 -8.61 -11.24
N VAL A 29 -1.56 -8.97 -10.95
CA VAL A 29 -1.90 -9.92 -9.86
C VAL A 29 -1.28 -11.30 -10.10
N GLY A 30 -1.23 -11.78 -11.34
CA GLY A 30 -0.57 -13.05 -11.66
C GLY A 30 0.92 -13.06 -11.32
N LEU A 31 1.63 -11.93 -11.57
CA LEU A 31 3.04 -11.79 -11.19
C LEU A 31 3.20 -11.77 -9.66
N LEU A 32 2.37 -11.03 -8.95
CA LEU A 32 2.36 -11.01 -7.48
C LEU A 32 2.21 -12.42 -6.91
N LEU A 33 1.19 -13.17 -7.38
CA LEU A 33 0.92 -14.52 -6.91
C LEU A 33 2.06 -15.49 -7.29
N GLY A 34 2.62 -15.38 -8.48
CA GLY A 34 3.76 -16.19 -8.91
C GLY A 34 4.98 -16.00 -8.00
N VAL A 35 5.32 -14.74 -7.69
CA VAL A 35 6.41 -14.41 -6.74
C VAL A 35 6.09 -14.92 -5.34
N ALA A 36 4.86 -14.71 -4.85
CA ALA A 36 4.46 -15.17 -3.53
C ALA A 36 4.53 -16.67 -3.37
N VAL A 37 4.04 -17.44 -4.36
CA VAL A 37 4.10 -18.90 -4.36
C VAL A 37 5.55 -19.39 -4.43
N PHE A 38 6.39 -18.77 -5.24
CA PHE A 38 7.82 -19.12 -5.32
C PHE A 38 8.52 -18.93 -3.98
N VAL A 39 8.35 -17.77 -3.34
CA VAL A 39 8.96 -17.47 -2.02
C VAL A 39 8.44 -18.43 -0.95
N LEU A 40 7.14 -18.63 -0.91
CA LEU A 40 6.50 -19.55 0.03
C LEU A 40 7.02 -20.97 -0.13
N ALA A 41 7.10 -21.47 -1.37
CA ALA A 41 7.62 -22.80 -1.63
C ALA A 41 9.10 -22.94 -1.23
N ALA A 42 9.92 -21.95 -1.57
CA ALA A 42 11.33 -21.92 -1.18
C ALA A 42 11.50 -21.92 0.35
N ASP A 43 10.71 -21.11 1.07
CA ASP A 43 10.74 -21.06 2.52
C ASP A 43 10.30 -22.38 3.16
N VAL A 44 9.15 -22.91 2.77
CA VAL A 44 8.61 -24.17 3.32
C VAL A 44 9.54 -25.34 3.03
N ILE A 45 10.05 -25.47 1.81
CA ILE A 45 10.96 -26.54 1.42
C ILE A 45 12.27 -26.45 2.18
N SER A 46 12.90 -25.28 2.25
CA SER A 46 14.15 -25.10 2.98
C SER A 46 14.01 -25.43 4.47
N LYS A 47 12.95 -24.93 5.11
CA LYS A 47 12.63 -25.25 6.51
C LYS A 47 12.40 -26.75 6.73
N ALA A 48 11.68 -27.42 5.82
CA ALA A 48 11.47 -28.85 5.91
C ALA A 48 12.78 -29.64 5.80
N ILE A 49 13.65 -29.28 4.86
CA ILE A 49 14.98 -29.90 4.70
C ILE A 49 15.83 -29.68 5.96
N VAL A 50 15.87 -28.46 6.49
CA VAL A 50 16.67 -28.15 7.67
C VAL A 50 16.14 -28.92 8.90
N VAL A 51 14.84 -28.95 9.12
CA VAL A 51 14.27 -29.72 10.23
C VAL A 51 14.60 -31.22 10.07
N ALA A 52 14.50 -31.77 8.86
CA ALA A 52 14.78 -33.19 8.62
C ALA A 52 16.28 -33.57 8.75
N ARG A 53 17.18 -32.62 8.49
CA ARG A 53 18.62 -32.92 8.41
C ARG A 53 19.44 -32.38 9.58
N MET A 54 18.91 -31.41 10.32
CA MET A 54 19.66 -30.68 11.35
C MET A 54 19.10 -30.85 12.77
N ALA A 55 18.02 -31.66 12.97
CA ALA A 55 17.38 -31.78 14.27
C ALA A 55 18.33 -32.19 15.40
N ASP A 56 19.28 -33.10 15.09
CA ASP A 56 20.24 -33.64 16.06
C ASP A 56 21.70 -33.43 15.64
N HIS A 57 21.95 -32.43 14.79
CA HIS A 57 23.27 -32.16 14.24
C HIS A 57 23.83 -30.81 14.74
N ALA A 58 25.14 -30.76 14.91
CA ALA A 58 25.84 -29.51 15.20
C ALA A 58 25.74 -28.53 14.02
N PRO A 59 25.78 -27.22 14.28
CA PRO A 59 25.77 -26.22 13.22
C PRO A 59 26.90 -26.41 12.21
N ILE A 60 26.58 -26.25 10.93
CA ILE A 60 27.52 -26.40 9.81
C ILE A 60 28.05 -25.02 9.44
N ARG A 61 29.34 -24.81 9.64
CA ARG A 61 30.01 -23.55 9.25
C ARG A 61 30.48 -23.62 7.81
N LEU A 62 30.08 -22.65 7.00
CA LEU A 62 30.42 -22.48 5.61
C LEU A 62 31.18 -21.17 5.40
N LEU A 63 31.92 -21.07 4.28
CA LEU A 63 32.63 -19.86 3.87
C LEU A 63 33.52 -19.26 4.99
N GLY A 64 34.26 -20.11 5.67
CA GLY A 64 35.13 -19.63 6.78
C GLY A 64 34.38 -19.11 8.02
N GLY A 65 33.07 -19.42 8.16
CA GLY A 65 32.24 -18.97 9.27
C GLY A 65 31.35 -17.75 8.95
N LEU A 66 31.42 -17.21 7.74
CA LEU A 66 30.54 -16.14 7.29
C LEU A 66 29.08 -16.59 7.17
N LEU A 67 28.85 -17.87 6.91
CA LEU A 67 27.53 -18.48 6.86
C LEU A 67 27.52 -19.72 7.74
N THR A 68 26.58 -19.81 8.65
CA THR A 68 26.37 -21.01 9.45
C THR A 68 24.94 -21.49 9.23
N ILE A 69 24.81 -22.78 8.91
CA ILE A 69 23.52 -23.45 8.86
C ILE A 69 23.25 -24.05 10.22
N THR A 70 22.15 -23.66 10.85
CA THR A 70 21.74 -24.11 12.18
C THR A 70 20.24 -24.31 12.22
N LEU A 71 19.72 -24.98 13.25
CA LEU A 71 18.29 -25.13 13.46
C LEU A 71 17.88 -24.42 14.75
N THR A 72 17.15 -23.34 14.61
CA THR A 72 16.58 -22.60 15.73
C THR A 72 15.06 -22.56 15.62
N ARG A 73 14.37 -22.71 16.75
CA ARG A 73 12.91 -22.56 16.83
C ARG A 73 12.58 -21.28 17.57
N ASN A 74 12.17 -20.28 16.81
CA ASN A 74 11.96 -18.91 17.29
C ASN A 74 10.47 -18.67 17.64
N GLY A 75 10.17 -18.63 18.93
CA GLY A 75 8.84 -18.24 19.42
C GLY A 75 8.61 -16.73 19.56
N GLY A 76 9.50 -15.91 19.01
CA GLY A 76 9.51 -14.45 19.27
C GLY A 76 10.48 -14.05 20.40
N ALA A 77 11.43 -14.92 20.71
CA ALA A 77 12.38 -14.80 21.83
C ALA A 77 13.31 -13.58 21.78
N ALA A 78 13.43 -12.91 20.63
CA ALA A 78 14.26 -11.69 20.51
C ALA A 78 13.87 -10.59 21.51
N PHE A 79 12.68 -10.67 22.11
CA PHE A 79 12.19 -9.67 23.07
C PHE A 79 11.96 -10.23 24.48
N SER A 80 12.35 -11.47 24.79
CA SER A 80 12.23 -12.12 26.13
C SER A 80 10.84 -12.09 26.76
N ILE A 81 9.77 -11.81 26.00
CA ILE A 81 8.40 -11.55 26.50
C ILE A 81 7.45 -12.75 26.29
N GLY A 82 7.98 -13.91 25.95
CA GLY A 82 7.21 -15.17 25.92
C GLY A 82 6.14 -15.24 24.79
N THR A 83 5.13 -16.08 25.02
CA THR A 83 4.09 -16.45 24.05
C THR A 83 3.23 -15.27 23.54
N SER A 84 3.10 -14.19 24.32
CA SER A 84 2.32 -13.00 23.96
C SER A 84 2.81 -12.36 22.65
N MET A 85 4.12 -12.31 22.42
CA MET A 85 4.70 -11.73 21.21
C MET A 85 4.43 -12.58 19.96
N THR A 86 4.35 -13.89 20.10
CA THR A 86 4.01 -14.77 18.98
C THR A 86 2.63 -14.45 18.42
N ILE A 87 1.65 -14.21 19.29
CA ILE A 87 0.28 -13.85 18.90
C ILE A 87 0.26 -12.49 18.22
N VAL A 88 1.01 -11.51 18.74
CA VAL A 88 1.12 -10.17 18.11
C VAL A 88 1.70 -10.27 16.70
N PHE A 89 2.80 -11.01 16.52
CA PHE A 89 3.40 -11.20 15.20
C PHE A 89 2.47 -11.97 14.25
N THR A 90 1.70 -12.93 14.77
CA THR A 90 0.67 -13.63 14.00
C THR A 90 -0.42 -12.67 13.52
N ALA A 91 -0.93 -11.81 14.39
CA ALA A 91 -1.94 -10.82 14.06
C ALA A 91 -1.42 -9.80 13.02
N ILE A 92 -0.17 -9.34 13.17
CA ILE A 92 0.47 -8.45 12.21
C ILE A 92 0.59 -9.14 10.84
N ALA A 93 1.04 -10.40 10.79
CA ALA A 93 1.15 -11.14 9.54
C ALA A 93 -0.19 -11.28 8.83
N VAL A 94 -1.25 -11.61 9.55
CA VAL A 94 -2.62 -11.67 9.01
C VAL A 94 -3.06 -10.30 8.48
N GLY A 95 -2.84 -9.23 9.23
CA GLY A 95 -3.15 -7.86 8.82
C GLY A 95 -2.44 -7.46 7.52
N VAL A 96 -1.15 -7.77 7.41
CA VAL A 96 -0.34 -7.52 6.20
C VAL A 96 -0.88 -8.30 5.01
N ILE A 97 -1.19 -9.59 5.18
CA ILE A 97 -1.77 -10.42 4.12
C ILE A 97 -3.09 -9.83 3.62
N VAL A 98 -4.00 -9.47 4.53
CA VAL A 98 -5.29 -8.86 4.19
C VAL A 98 -5.10 -7.53 3.45
N TYR A 99 -4.15 -6.70 3.89
CA TYR A 99 -3.81 -5.44 3.21
C TYR A 99 -3.32 -5.69 1.79
N ILE A 100 -2.39 -6.64 1.60
CA ILE A 100 -1.84 -6.96 0.27
C ILE A 100 -2.93 -7.45 -0.67
N LEU A 101 -3.81 -8.33 -0.21
CA LEU A 101 -4.92 -8.85 -1.04
C LEU A 101 -5.89 -7.75 -1.47
N ARG A 102 -6.10 -6.73 -0.63
CA ARG A 102 -6.88 -5.54 -1.01
C ARG A 102 -6.14 -4.64 -2.01
N ALA A 103 -4.87 -4.38 -1.75
CA ALA A 103 -4.02 -3.56 -2.62
C ALA A 103 -3.84 -4.16 -4.02
N ALA A 104 -3.83 -5.51 -4.11
CA ALA A 104 -3.70 -6.24 -5.37
C ALA A 104 -4.81 -5.92 -6.39
N ARG A 105 -5.98 -5.43 -5.95
CA ARG A 105 -7.10 -5.07 -6.84
C ARG A 105 -6.73 -3.96 -7.82
N ASN A 106 -5.88 -3.04 -7.42
CA ASN A 106 -5.45 -1.89 -8.22
C ASN A 106 -4.00 -2.01 -8.72
N LEU A 107 -3.41 -3.19 -8.60
CA LEU A 107 -2.01 -3.43 -8.90
C LEU A 107 -1.75 -3.54 -10.40
N ARG A 108 -0.98 -2.58 -10.94
CA ARG A 108 -0.56 -2.55 -12.35
C ARG A 108 0.95 -2.35 -12.51
N SER A 109 1.65 -1.92 -11.47
CA SER A 109 3.10 -1.78 -11.43
C SER A 109 3.80 -3.12 -11.27
N ILE A 110 4.80 -3.41 -12.12
CA ILE A 110 5.65 -4.61 -11.99
C ILE A 110 6.46 -4.55 -10.69
N GLY A 111 7.07 -3.40 -10.38
CA GLY A 111 7.86 -3.24 -9.17
C GLY A 111 7.04 -3.54 -7.91
N TRP A 112 5.85 -2.96 -7.81
CA TRP A 112 4.94 -3.24 -6.69
C TRP A 112 4.44 -4.69 -6.67
N ALA A 113 4.25 -5.33 -7.85
CA ALA A 113 3.85 -6.74 -7.90
C ALA A 113 4.92 -7.66 -7.32
N ILE A 114 6.19 -7.43 -7.64
CA ILE A 114 7.32 -8.17 -7.06
C ILE A 114 7.41 -7.89 -5.55
N THR A 115 7.39 -6.63 -5.16
CA THR A 115 7.49 -6.21 -3.75
C THR A 115 6.40 -6.84 -2.88
N LEU A 116 5.13 -6.71 -3.31
CA LEU A 116 4.00 -7.27 -2.57
C LEU A 116 3.99 -8.80 -2.62
N GLY A 117 4.50 -9.40 -3.71
CA GLY A 117 4.67 -10.85 -3.82
C GLY A 117 5.70 -11.39 -2.82
N LEU A 118 6.87 -10.75 -2.71
CA LEU A 118 7.88 -11.08 -1.70
C LEU A 118 7.32 -10.97 -0.27
N LEU A 119 6.62 -9.88 0.01
CA LEU A 119 6.04 -9.64 1.32
C LEU A 119 4.93 -10.66 1.64
N LEU A 120 4.07 -10.97 0.68
CA LEU A 120 3.00 -11.95 0.83
C LEU A 120 3.55 -13.37 1.06
N GLY A 121 4.52 -13.79 0.25
CA GLY A 121 5.17 -15.11 0.37
C GLY A 121 5.87 -15.28 1.71
N GLY A 122 6.68 -14.29 2.12
CA GLY A 122 7.38 -14.31 3.41
C GLY A 122 6.44 -14.27 4.61
N ALA A 123 5.48 -13.35 4.61
CA ALA A 123 4.49 -13.28 5.69
C ALA A 123 3.69 -14.59 5.84
N THR A 124 3.30 -15.20 4.70
CA THR A 124 2.58 -16.48 4.70
C THR A 124 3.47 -17.63 5.18
N GLY A 125 4.75 -17.68 4.78
CA GLY A 125 5.70 -18.71 5.22
C GLY A 125 5.86 -18.72 6.74
N ASN A 126 6.11 -17.55 7.34
CA ASN A 126 6.20 -17.44 8.80
C ASN A 126 4.86 -17.64 9.50
N LEU A 127 3.75 -17.28 8.87
CA LEU A 127 2.41 -17.54 9.42
C LEU A 127 2.08 -19.04 9.44
N LEU A 128 2.46 -19.81 8.41
CA LEU A 128 2.27 -21.27 8.39
C LEU A 128 3.02 -21.93 9.55
N ASP A 129 4.26 -21.55 9.84
CA ASP A 129 4.96 -22.07 11.00
C ASP A 129 4.20 -21.77 12.30
N ARG A 130 3.66 -20.56 12.48
CA ARG A 130 2.90 -20.19 13.67
C ARG A 130 1.59 -20.93 13.82
N ILE A 131 0.95 -21.33 12.71
CA ILE A 131 -0.31 -22.06 12.75
C ILE A 131 -0.08 -23.56 12.97
N PHE A 132 0.93 -24.16 12.31
CA PHE A 132 1.04 -25.61 12.20
C PHE A 132 2.16 -26.24 13.02
N ARG A 133 3.09 -25.47 13.60
CA ARG A 133 4.16 -26.00 14.45
C ARG A 133 3.82 -25.94 15.94
N ALA A 134 4.59 -26.69 16.73
CA ALA A 134 4.52 -26.64 18.20
C ALA A 134 4.91 -25.24 18.72
N PRO A 135 4.36 -24.83 19.87
CA PRO A 135 3.56 -25.60 20.83
C PRO A 135 2.06 -25.73 20.49
N GLY A 136 1.53 -24.95 19.54
CA GLY A 136 0.12 -25.04 19.19
C GLY A 136 -0.32 -24.00 18.17
N PRO A 137 -1.59 -24.03 17.75
CA PRO A 137 -2.11 -23.11 16.74
C PRO A 137 -1.91 -21.64 17.14
N PHE A 138 -1.43 -20.81 16.19
CA PHE A 138 -1.12 -19.39 16.34
C PHE A 138 0.02 -19.04 17.31
N GLN A 139 0.62 -20.05 17.98
CA GLN A 139 1.74 -19.91 18.90
C GLN A 139 2.97 -20.70 18.44
N GLY A 140 2.90 -21.35 17.27
CA GLY A 140 3.98 -22.16 16.73
C GLY A 140 5.27 -21.36 16.57
N HIS A 141 6.39 -22.04 16.78
CA HIS A 141 7.69 -21.44 16.64
C HIS A 141 8.12 -21.45 15.17
N VAL A 142 8.62 -20.32 14.69
CA VAL A 142 9.19 -20.19 13.35
C VAL A 142 10.52 -20.93 13.30
N VAL A 143 10.78 -21.63 12.21
CA VAL A 143 12.05 -22.28 11.94
C VAL A 143 13.00 -21.31 11.29
N ASP A 144 14.08 -20.94 12.02
CA ASP A 144 15.18 -20.12 11.54
C ASP A 144 16.42 -20.97 11.36
N TRP A 145 17.20 -20.73 10.29
CA TRP A 145 18.29 -21.61 9.97
C TRP A 145 19.50 -20.97 9.30
N ILE A 146 19.42 -19.69 8.91
CA ILE A 146 20.52 -18.91 8.34
C ILE A 146 21.11 -18.05 9.42
N GLN A 147 22.38 -18.23 9.72
CA GLN A 147 23.10 -17.41 10.69
C GLN A 147 24.31 -16.74 10.05
N LEU A 148 24.38 -15.42 10.17
CA LEU A 148 25.54 -14.60 9.84
C LEU A 148 26.25 -14.16 11.13
N PRO A 149 27.54 -13.79 11.08
CA PRO A 149 28.26 -13.26 12.25
C PRO A 149 27.51 -12.04 12.81
N ASP A 150 27.38 -12.01 14.12
CA ASP A 150 26.76 -10.90 14.88
C ASP A 150 25.32 -10.55 14.43
N TRP A 151 24.66 -11.47 13.75
CA TRP A 151 23.27 -11.30 13.28
C TRP A 151 22.35 -12.38 13.84
N PRO A 152 21.10 -12.05 14.20
CA PRO A 152 20.13 -13.05 14.61
C PRO A 152 19.93 -14.13 13.54
N VAL A 153 19.65 -15.35 13.96
CA VAL A 153 19.29 -16.44 13.02
C VAL A 153 17.96 -16.10 12.36
N PHE A 154 17.88 -16.27 11.06
CA PHE A 154 16.71 -15.94 10.24
C PHE A 154 16.44 -17.02 9.18
N ASN A 155 15.41 -16.84 8.35
CA ASN A 155 14.98 -17.75 7.31
C ASN A 155 14.73 -17.03 5.97
N LEU A 156 14.31 -17.75 4.93
CA LEU A 156 14.05 -17.17 3.61
C LEU A 156 12.83 -16.24 3.62
N ALA A 157 11.82 -16.53 4.45
CA ALA A 157 10.67 -15.64 4.60
C ALA A 157 11.10 -14.27 5.15
N ASP A 158 11.97 -14.24 6.17
CA ASP A 158 12.48 -13.00 6.75
C ASP A 158 13.32 -12.21 5.72
N ALA A 159 14.21 -12.91 5.00
CA ALA A 159 14.98 -12.29 3.92
C ALA A 159 14.07 -11.65 2.87
N SER A 160 13.00 -12.34 2.47
CA SER A 160 12.05 -11.82 1.49
C SER A 160 11.28 -10.59 2.00
N ILE A 161 10.89 -10.58 3.29
CA ILE A 161 10.22 -9.44 3.93
C ILE A 161 11.16 -8.22 3.97
N VAL A 162 12.43 -8.43 4.34
CA VAL A 162 13.44 -7.35 4.35
C VAL A 162 13.67 -6.80 2.95
N CYS A 163 13.86 -7.67 1.95
CA CYS A 163 13.98 -7.26 0.55
C CYS A 163 12.75 -6.48 0.07
N ALA A 164 11.55 -6.93 0.44
CA ALA A 164 10.32 -6.22 0.12
C ALA A 164 10.30 -4.83 0.78
N GLY A 165 10.71 -4.71 2.04
CA GLY A 165 10.82 -3.42 2.74
C GLY A 165 11.74 -2.44 2.02
N VAL A 166 12.93 -2.91 1.61
CA VAL A 166 13.86 -2.09 0.81
C VAL A 166 13.22 -1.65 -0.51
N LEU A 167 12.54 -2.57 -1.21
CA LEU A 167 11.86 -2.25 -2.47
C LEU A 167 10.72 -1.25 -2.29
N VAL A 168 9.94 -1.34 -1.20
CA VAL A 168 8.91 -0.34 -0.86
C VAL A 168 9.53 1.05 -0.79
N VAL A 169 10.62 1.20 -0.02
CA VAL A 169 11.31 2.48 0.13
C VAL A 169 11.81 3.00 -1.22
N LEU A 170 12.47 2.14 -2.01
CA LEU A 170 12.99 2.53 -3.33
C LEU A 170 11.87 2.94 -4.31
N LEU A 171 10.74 2.23 -4.32
CA LEU A 171 9.60 2.58 -5.18
C LEU A 171 8.93 3.89 -4.72
N ALA A 172 8.82 4.10 -3.40
CA ALA A 172 8.30 5.32 -2.82
C ALA A 172 9.19 6.54 -3.16
N LEU A 173 10.51 6.40 -2.99
CA LEU A 173 11.47 7.46 -3.36
C LEU A 173 11.44 7.80 -4.86
N ARG A 174 11.10 6.83 -5.71
CA ARG A 174 10.90 7.05 -7.16
C ARG A 174 9.51 7.57 -7.51
N GLY A 175 8.64 7.79 -6.56
CA GLY A 175 7.26 8.25 -6.77
C GLY A 175 6.39 7.28 -7.56
N ILE A 176 6.74 5.98 -7.62
CA ILE A 176 5.98 4.98 -8.38
C ILE A 176 4.78 4.54 -7.57
N ARG A 177 3.57 4.75 -8.09
CA ARG A 177 2.31 4.31 -7.48
C ARG A 177 1.99 2.85 -7.81
N LEU A 178 1.03 2.24 -7.09
CA LEU A 178 0.57 0.86 -7.31
C LEU A 178 0.01 0.64 -8.73
N ASP A 179 -0.63 1.65 -9.30
CA ASP A 179 -1.13 1.65 -10.67
C ASP A 179 -0.02 1.81 -11.73
N GLY A 180 1.22 2.04 -11.31
CA GLY A 180 2.38 2.25 -12.16
C GLY A 180 2.50 3.67 -12.71
N THR A 181 1.68 4.60 -12.27
CA THR A 181 1.81 6.01 -12.60
C THR A 181 2.90 6.67 -11.75
N ARG A 182 3.44 7.77 -12.24
CA ARG A 182 4.27 8.70 -11.47
C ARG A 182 3.50 10.01 -11.35
N PRO A 183 3.53 10.71 -10.20
CA PRO A 183 3.03 12.07 -10.15
C PRO A 183 3.78 12.88 -11.20
N VAL A 184 3.05 13.47 -12.14
CA VAL A 184 3.61 14.50 -12.99
C VAL A 184 3.82 15.67 -12.03
N PRO A 185 5.05 16.27 -11.97
CA PRO A 185 5.18 17.55 -11.30
C PRO A 185 4.12 18.47 -11.91
N GLU A 186 3.31 19.13 -11.09
CA GLU A 186 2.44 20.20 -11.58
C GLU A 186 3.36 21.17 -12.33
N ALA A 187 3.45 21.00 -13.65
CA ALA A 187 3.99 22.01 -14.50
C ALA A 187 3.16 23.25 -14.17
N SER A 188 3.81 24.23 -13.58
CA SER A 188 3.23 25.51 -13.23
C SER A 188 2.11 25.83 -14.22
N SER A 189 0.88 25.87 -13.72
CA SER A 189 -0.24 26.41 -14.49
C SER A 189 0.32 27.64 -15.20
N PRO A 190 0.15 27.80 -16.52
CA PRO A 190 0.66 28.97 -17.20
C PRO A 190 0.23 30.16 -16.34
N GLN A 191 1.19 30.88 -15.76
CA GLN A 191 0.86 32.14 -15.09
C GLN A 191 0.14 32.95 -16.15
N PRO A 192 -1.05 33.50 -15.85
CA PRO A 192 -1.71 34.41 -16.75
C PRO A 192 -0.67 35.46 -17.16
N ASP A 193 -0.44 35.60 -18.46
CA ASP A 193 0.49 36.58 -19.01
C ASP A 193 0.08 37.96 -18.48
N PRO A 194 0.91 38.66 -17.68
CA PRO A 194 0.56 39.97 -17.16
C PRO A 194 0.35 41.01 -18.29
N SER A 195 0.67 40.65 -19.54
CA SER A 195 0.47 41.49 -20.73
C SER A 195 -0.85 41.22 -21.44
N GLU A 196 -1.65 40.22 -21.04
CA GLU A 196 -2.96 40.02 -21.62
C GLU A 196 -3.91 41.07 -21.01
N PRO A 197 -4.40 42.05 -21.82
CA PRO A 197 -5.29 43.08 -21.31
C PRO A 197 -6.59 42.42 -20.84
N ASP A 198 -6.99 42.74 -19.62
CA ASP A 198 -8.23 42.31 -18.96
C ASP A 198 -9.43 42.67 -19.84
N HIS A 199 -9.84 41.78 -20.76
CA HIS A 199 -11.00 41.98 -21.62
C HIS A 199 -12.35 41.87 -20.89
N HIS A 200 -12.34 41.78 -19.56
CA HIS A 200 -13.56 41.53 -18.79
C HIS A 200 -14.25 42.77 -18.19
N THR A 201 -13.78 44.01 -18.48
CA THR A 201 -14.34 45.17 -17.76
C THR A 201 -14.88 46.31 -18.61
N SER A 202 -15.18 46.16 -19.88
CA SER A 202 -15.72 47.28 -20.66
C SER A 202 -16.87 46.95 -21.64
N ASP A 203 -17.56 45.85 -21.46
CA ASP A 203 -18.82 45.63 -22.18
C ASP A 203 -20.00 45.96 -21.25
N PRO A 204 -20.67 47.13 -21.42
CA PRO A 204 -21.78 47.54 -20.54
C PRO A 204 -23.05 46.66 -20.75
N ASP A 205 -23.06 45.76 -21.72
CA ASP A 205 -24.22 44.95 -22.09
C ASP A 205 -24.09 43.49 -21.71
N TYR A 206 -23.07 43.10 -20.89
CA TYR A 206 -22.92 41.74 -20.42
C TYR A 206 -23.89 41.46 -19.25
N PRO A 207 -24.88 40.53 -19.40
CA PRO A 207 -25.81 40.21 -18.34
C PRO A 207 -25.05 39.60 -17.15
N LYS A 208 -25.13 40.22 -15.97
CA LYS A 208 -24.54 39.68 -14.74
C LYS A 208 -25.09 38.28 -14.50
N PRO A 209 -24.22 37.29 -14.23
CA PRO A 209 -24.71 35.98 -13.84
C PRO A 209 -25.49 36.13 -12.51
N GLU A 210 -26.78 35.76 -12.55
CA GLU A 210 -27.61 35.59 -11.34
C GLU A 210 -27.08 34.38 -10.58
N TYR A 211 -26.30 34.61 -9.54
CA TYR A 211 -26.00 33.57 -8.58
C TYR A 211 -27.22 33.35 -7.71
N PRO A 212 -27.76 32.12 -7.58
CA PRO A 212 -28.81 31.85 -6.60
C PRO A 212 -28.24 32.16 -5.21
N GLU A 213 -28.93 33.02 -4.47
CA GLU A 213 -28.62 33.29 -3.06
C GLU A 213 -28.67 31.98 -2.28
N SER A 214 -27.47 31.39 -2.03
CA SER A 214 -27.35 30.27 -1.11
C SER A 214 -27.59 30.80 0.30
N GLN A 215 -28.73 30.43 0.88
CA GLN A 215 -29.05 30.57 2.28
C GLN A 215 -27.99 29.85 3.12
N SER A 216 -26.92 30.50 3.46
CA SER A 216 -26.00 30.10 4.53
C SER A 216 -26.06 31.12 5.65
N ALA A 217 -27.12 31.02 6.46
CA ALA A 217 -27.11 31.55 7.80
C ALA A 217 -26.14 30.71 8.63
N VAL A 218 -24.89 31.18 8.75
CA VAL A 218 -23.97 30.73 9.79
C VAL A 218 -24.41 31.36 11.10
N PRO A 219 -24.84 30.59 12.13
CA PRO A 219 -25.17 31.16 13.42
C PRO A 219 -23.90 31.73 14.07
N SER A 220 -24.02 32.96 14.55
CA SER A 220 -22.97 33.69 15.29
C SER A 220 -22.57 32.94 16.57
N PRO A 221 -21.27 32.90 16.94
CA PRO A 221 -20.81 32.21 18.16
C PRO A 221 -21.30 32.79 19.49
N ALA A 222 -22.14 33.84 19.49
CA ALA A 222 -22.67 34.47 20.70
C ALA A 222 -23.91 33.76 21.30
N ASP A 223 -24.57 32.83 20.56
CA ASP A 223 -25.83 32.21 20.99
C ASP A 223 -25.67 30.85 21.69
N SER A 224 -24.44 30.41 21.90
CA SER A 224 -24.14 29.11 22.55
C SER A 224 -23.79 29.21 24.04
N ALA A 225 -23.73 30.42 24.61
CA ALA A 225 -23.39 30.62 26.03
C ALA A 225 -24.59 30.55 26.98
N ASP A 226 -25.84 30.69 26.49
CA ASP A 226 -27.02 30.80 27.36
C ASP A 226 -27.81 29.51 27.53
N ARG A 227 -27.41 28.41 26.89
CA ARG A 227 -28.09 27.10 27.02
C ARG A 227 -27.45 26.10 27.98
N VAL A 228 -26.32 26.44 28.60
CA VAL A 228 -25.64 25.54 29.54
C VAL A 228 -25.96 25.85 31.01
N ALA A 229 -26.68 26.94 31.29
CA ALA A 229 -27.03 27.33 32.66
C ALA A 229 -28.36 26.76 33.17
N ASP A 230 -29.21 26.18 32.33
CA ASP A 230 -30.57 25.72 32.72
C ASP A 230 -30.72 24.22 32.92
N GLU A 231 -29.64 23.43 32.74
CA GLU A 231 -29.68 21.95 32.88
C GLU A 231 -28.97 21.42 34.15
N ALA A 232 -28.56 22.30 35.06
CA ALA A 232 -27.85 21.94 36.30
C ALA A 232 -28.70 21.95 37.57
N ASP A 233 -29.99 22.33 37.48
CA ASP A 233 -30.85 22.48 38.70
C ASP A 233 -31.94 21.37 38.87
N ASP A 234 -31.98 20.37 38.01
CA ASP A 234 -33.01 19.29 38.13
C ASP A 234 -32.46 17.91 38.55
N ARG A 235 -31.28 17.86 39.19
CA ARG A 235 -30.76 16.55 39.74
C ARG A 235 -30.33 16.66 41.22
N SER A 236 -31.16 17.23 42.05
CA SER A 236 -31.05 17.03 43.50
C SER A 236 -32.43 17.06 44.14
N GLY A 237 -33.09 15.90 44.08
CA GLY A 237 -34.30 15.58 44.78
C GLY A 237 -34.39 14.07 44.89
#